data_b53c68141e220b7f6f60701c0c3c9970
#
_entry.id   b53c68141e220b7f6f60701c0c3c9970
#
_cell.length_a   1.000
_cell.length_b   1.000
_cell.length_c   1.000
_cell.angle_alpha   90.00
_cell.angle_beta   90.00
_cell.angle_gamma   90.00
#
_symmetry.space_group_name_H-M   'P 1'
#
loop_
_entity.id
_entity.type
_entity.pdbx_description
1 polymer ?
#
loop_
_entity_poly.entity_id
_entity_poly.type
_entity_poly.pdbx_seq_one_letter_code
_entity_poly.pdbx_strand_id
1 'polypeptide(L)'
;MKILNLENENRKFTKSIENFHVMEYLQDSSVSPMTDMEEYYMSKMNVRRRQVVIELDKEHSAIIQSGAMQWMGGHVQATAGIKGIGDLFGKAIKGAMTKESAVKPEYVGDGYLVLEPTYKYIILVDVEKWGSSGMTIEDGIFPVSYTHL
;
A
#
# COMPACT_ATOMS: atom_id res chain seq x y z
N MET A 1 -0.55 16.84 5.76
CA MET A 1 -2.02 16.64 6.07
C MET A 1 -2.16 15.95 7.42
N LYS A 2 -3.23 16.16 8.19
CA LYS A 2 -3.47 15.45 9.46
C LYS A 2 -4.72 14.59 9.32
N ILE A 3 -4.59 13.29 9.56
CA ILE A 3 -5.73 12.38 9.65
C ILE A 3 -6.10 12.21 11.12
N LEU A 4 -7.36 12.47 11.45
CA LEU A 4 -7.88 12.26 12.79
C LEU A 4 -8.43 10.84 12.92
N ASN A 5 -8.27 10.27 14.12
CA ASN A 5 -8.81 8.97 14.46
C ASN A 5 -8.32 7.82 13.55
N LEU A 6 -7.08 7.92 13.08
CA LEU A 6 -6.46 6.86 12.28
C LEU A 6 -6.32 5.57 13.10
N GLU A 7 -5.90 5.71 14.36
CA GLU A 7 -5.97 4.65 15.36
C GLU A 7 -7.11 4.90 16.34
N ASN A 8 -7.79 3.85 16.77
CA ASN A 8 -8.86 3.88 17.77
C ASN A 8 -9.05 2.47 18.38
N GLU A 9 -10.10 2.29 19.16
CA GLU A 9 -10.45 1.00 19.79
C GLU A 9 -10.69 -0.14 18.79
N ASN A 10 -11.06 0.18 17.54
CA ASN A 10 -11.40 -0.81 16.50
C ASN A 10 -10.23 -1.10 15.55
N ARG A 11 -9.17 -0.32 15.56
CA ARG A 11 -8.00 -0.51 14.69
C ARG A 11 -6.76 0.14 15.27
N LYS A 12 -5.60 -0.47 15.02
CA LYS A 12 -4.31 0.02 15.51
C LYS A 12 -3.17 -0.36 14.58
N PHE A 13 -2.09 0.39 14.65
CA PHE A 13 -0.83 -0.03 14.06
C PHE A 13 -0.21 -1.17 14.86
N THR A 14 0.15 -2.25 14.18
CA THR A 14 0.76 -3.43 14.80
C THR A 14 2.26 -3.50 14.52
N LYS A 15 2.70 -2.96 13.40
CA LYS A 15 4.10 -2.90 12.98
C LYS A 15 4.36 -1.64 12.17
N SER A 16 5.60 -1.13 12.27
CA SER A 16 6.07 -0.01 11.46
C SER A 16 7.55 -0.19 11.12
N ILE A 17 7.92 0.18 9.91
CA ILE A 17 9.29 0.43 9.49
C ILE A 17 9.27 1.77 8.76
N GLU A 18 10.02 2.74 9.32
CA GLU A 18 10.07 4.11 8.80
C GLU A 18 8.66 4.68 8.58
N ASN A 19 8.32 5.05 7.36
CA ASN A 19 7.04 5.62 6.97
C ASN A 19 5.98 4.58 6.56
N PHE A 20 6.27 3.28 6.68
CA PHE A 20 5.33 2.19 6.42
C PHE A 20 4.74 1.63 7.70
N HIS A 21 3.43 1.59 7.78
CA HIS A 21 2.69 1.13 8.94
C HIS A 21 1.69 0.05 8.54
N VAL A 22 1.64 -1.02 9.33
CA VAL A 22 0.62 -2.06 9.18
C VAL A 22 -0.50 -1.78 10.17
N MET A 23 -1.64 -1.38 9.64
CA MET A 23 -2.90 -1.23 10.36
C MET A 23 -3.59 -2.59 10.47
N GLU A 24 -4.02 -2.99 11.66
CA GLU A 24 -4.86 -4.16 11.89
C GLU A 24 -6.22 -3.73 12.43
N TYR A 25 -7.29 -4.27 11.84
CA TYR A 25 -8.66 -4.03 12.26
C TYR A 25 -9.03 -5.02 13.36
N LEU A 26 -9.19 -4.53 14.59
CA LEU A 26 -9.63 -5.33 15.73
C LEU A 26 -11.13 -5.66 15.64
N GLN A 27 -11.88 -4.70 15.11
CA GLN A 27 -13.28 -4.85 14.74
C GLN A 27 -13.49 -4.20 13.38
N ASP A 28 -14.00 -4.96 12.43
CA ASP A 28 -14.33 -4.48 11.10
C ASP A 28 -15.85 -4.35 10.97
N SER A 29 -16.32 -3.14 10.69
CA SER A 29 -17.74 -2.84 10.50
C SER A 29 -18.11 -2.69 9.01
N SER A 30 -17.21 -3.08 8.11
CA SER A 30 -17.40 -2.96 6.65
C SER A 30 -18.18 -4.14 6.05
N VAL A 31 -19.02 -4.78 6.82
CA VAL A 31 -19.78 -5.96 6.38
C VAL A 31 -20.79 -5.58 5.30
N SER A 32 -20.85 -6.36 4.25
CA SER A 32 -21.82 -6.25 3.17
C SER A 32 -22.45 -7.61 2.89
N PRO A 33 -23.64 -7.69 2.24
CA PRO A 33 -24.22 -8.97 1.84
C PRO A 33 -23.36 -9.85 0.93
N MET A 34 -22.32 -9.26 0.31
CA MET A 34 -21.38 -9.99 -0.56
C MET A 34 -20.19 -10.55 0.21
N THR A 35 -19.89 -10.01 1.40
CA THR A 35 -18.70 -10.36 2.19
C THR A 35 -19.02 -10.94 3.56
N ASP A 36 -20.29 -10.97 3.97
CA ASP A 36 -20.75 -11.35 5.30
C ASP A 36 -20.30 -12.76 5.70
N MET A 37 -20.38 -13.72 4.79
CA MET A 37 -19.97 -15.10 5.03
C MET A 37 -18.43 -15.19 5.26
N GLU A 38 -17.64 -14.56 4.40
CA GLU A 38 -16.19 -14.53 4.53
C GLU A 38 -15.79 -13.88 5.86
N GLU A 39 -16.35 -12.72 6.15
CA GLU A 39 -16.04 -11.98 7.38
C GLU A 39 -16.46 -12.73 8.63
N TYR A 40 -17.60 -13.42 8.60
CA TYR A 40 -18.02 -14.29 9.69
C TYR A 40 -17.01 -15.40 9.98
N TYR A 41 -16.57 -16.13 8.94
CA TYR A 41 -15.60 -17.22 9.14
C TYR A 41 -14.22 -16.69 9.54
N MET A 42 -13.74 -15.59 8.94
CA MET A 42 -12.48 -14.95 9.34
C MET A 42 -12.51 -14.53 10.80
N SER A 43 -13.61 -13.92 11.24
CA SER A 43 -13.80 -13.54 12.65
C SER A 43 -13.78 -14.77 13.57
N LYS A 44 -14.44 -15.85 13.20
CA LYS A 44 -14.44 -17.12 13.99
C LYS A 44 -13.05 -17.75 14.11
N MET A 45 -12.23 -17.63 13.07
CA MET A 45 -10.85 -18.11 13.06
C MET A 45 -9.87 -17.10 13.67
N ASN A 46 -10.35 -15.95 14.17
CA ASN A 46 -9.53 -14.84 14.66
C ASN A 46 -8.53 -14.33 13.60
N VAL A 47 -8.91 -14.39 12.32
CA VAL A 47 -8.17 -13.78 11.22
C VAL A 47 -8.67 -12.35 11.05
N ARG A 48 -7.74 -11.40 11.10
CA ARG A 48 -8.05 -9.96 11.05
C ARG A 48 -7.62 -9.36 9.74
N ARG A 49 -8.40 -8.39 9.25
CA ARG A 49 -8.00 -7.59 8.09
C ARG A 49 -6.85 -6.67 8.45
N ARG A 50 -5.95 -6.50 7.51
CA ARG A 50 -4.79 -5.62 7.61
C ARG A 50 -4.70 -4.72 6.41
N GLN A 51 -4.07 -3.59 6.61
CA GLN A 51 -3.91 -2.57 5.58
C GLN A 51 -2.56 -1.89 5.75
N VAL A 52 -1.89 -1.55 4.66
CA VAL A 52 -0.68 -0.76 4.71
C VAL A 52 -1.05 0.72 4.59
N VAL A 53 -0.56 1.51 5.53
CA VAL A 53 -0.62 2.97 5.52
C VAL A 53 0.80 3.48 5.34
N ILE A 54 0.99 4.36 4.38
CA ILE A 54 2.29 4.92 4.04
C ILE A 54 2.22 6.43 4.21
N GLU A 55 3.13 6.97 5.00
CA GLU A 55 3.33 8.42 5.11
C GLU A 55 4.36 8.86 4.08
N LEU A 56 3.97 9.76 3.19
CA LEU A 56 4.83 10.30 2.15
C LEU A 56 5.30 11.71 2.54
N ASP A 57 6.56 11.98 2.29
CA ASP A 57 7.16 13.30 2.43
C ASP A 57 8.17 13.56 1.29
N LYS A 58 8.98 14.59 1.41
CA LYS A 58 9.96 14.96 0.37
C LYS A 58 11.11 13.97 0.22
N GLU A 59 11.37 13.17 1.24
CA GLU A 59 12.48 12.21 1.30
C GLU A 59 12.01 10.77 1.06
N HIS A 60 10.69 10.53 1.26
CA HIS A 60 10.11 9.20 1.21
C HIS A 60 9.06 9.10 0.11
N SER A 61 9.34 8.35 -0.93
CA SER A 61 8.39 7.94 -1.97
C SER A 61 7.94 6.49 -1.78
N ALA A 62 6.93 6.06 -2.50
CA ALA A 62 6.49 4.67 -2.49
C ALA A 62 6.16 4.18 -3.89
N ILE A 63 6.69 3.01 -4.25
CA ILE A 63 6.35 2.30 -5.47
C ILE A 63 5.40 1.17 -5.10
N ILE A 64 4.21 1.15 -5.68
CA ILE A 64 3.21 0.12 -5.38
C ILE A 64 2.86 -0.70 -6.61
N GLN A 65 2.31 -1.87 -6.39
CA GLN A 65 1.73 -2.66 -7.47
C GLN A 65 0.50 -1.95 -8.04
N SER A 66 0.32 -2.00 -9.35
CA SER A 66 -0.87 -1.45 -10.01
C SER A 66 -2.14 -2.07 -9.41
N GLY A 67 -3.09 -1.20 -9.05
CA GLY A 67 -4.35 -1.60 -8.42
C GLY A 67 -4.28 -1.86 -6.90
N ALA A 68 -3.13 -1.72 -6.27
CA ALA A 68 -3.01 -1.91 -4.81
C ALA A 68 -3.47 -0.71 -3.98
N MET A 69 -3.61 0.47 -4.58
CA MET A 69 -4.04 1.68 -3.87
C MET A 69 -5.55 1.67 -3.62
N GLN A 70 -5.95 1.90 -2.39
CA GLN A 70 -7.33 2.20 -2.03
C GLN A 70 -7.63 3.70 -2.11
N TRP A 71 -6.81 4.51 -1.46
CA TRP A 71 -6.91 5.97 -1.49
C TRP A 71 -5.57 6.65 -1.20
N MET A 72 -5.48 7.90 -1.60
CA MET A 72 -4.39 8.80 -1.23
C MET A 72 -4.94 10.16 -0.82
N GLY A 73 -4.19 10.89 0.01
CA GLY A 73 -4.59 12.21 0.49
C GLY A 73 -3.39 13.10 0.79
N GLY A 74 -3.57 14.41 0.68
CA GLY A 74 -2.51 15.40 0.80
C GLY A 74 -2.02 15.89 -0.58
N HIS A 75 -0.80 16.37 -0.63
CA HIS A 75 -0.14 16.80 -1.87
C HIS A 75 0.65 15.62 -2.49
N VAL A 76 -0.05 14.56 -2.83
CA VAL A 76 0.51 13.31 -3.37
C VAL A 76 0.26 13.23 -4.87
N GLN A 77 1.27 12.83 -5.63
CA GLN A 77 1.20 12.64 -7.08
C GLN A 77 1.74 11.27 -7.46
N ALA A 78 1.07 10.60 -8.39
CA ALA A 78 1.58 9.39 -9.00
C ALA A 78 2.50 9.75 -10.17
N THR A 79 3.69 9.14 -10.23
CA THR A 79 4.63 9.28 -11.33
C THR A 79 4.81 7.93 -12.03
N ALA A 80 5.10 7.94 -13.31
CA ALA A 80 5.27 6.71 -14.08
C ALA A 80 6.67 6.07 -13.91
N GLY A 81 7.47 6.52 -12.94
CA GLY A 81 8.85 6.05 -12.75
C GLY A 81 9.83 6.45 -13.88
N ILE A 82 9.36 7.20 -14.87
CA ILE A 82 10.18 7.68 -15.97
C ILE A 82 10.51 9.15 -15.70
N LYS A 83 11.71 9.42 -15.23
CA LYS A 83 12.22 10.80 -15.08
C LYS A 83 12.17 11.50 -16.44
N GLY A 84 11.26 12.47 -16.63
CA GLY A 84 11.36 13.43 -17.72
C GLY A 84 10.14 13.69 -18.61
N ILE A 85 8.96 13.18 -18.31
CA ILE A 85 7.81 13.40 -19.19
C ILE A 85 6.57 13.86 -18.39
N GLY A 86 6.49 15.17 -18.11
CA GLY A 86 5.34 15.81 -17.45
C GLY A 86 4.04 15.81 -18.26
N ASP A 87 4.04 15.37 -19.52
CA ASP A 87 2.90 15.53 -20.46
C ASP A 87 2.31 14.20 -20.98
N LEU A 88 2.88 13.07 -20.61
CA LEU A 88 2.39 11.75 -21.05
C LEU A 88 1.41 11.07 -20.05
N PHE A 89 1.16 11.69 -18.91
CA PHE A 89 0.38 11.11 -17.83
C PHE A 89 -1.07 10.80 -18.20
N GLY A 90 -1.69 11.61 -19.05
CA GLY A 90 -3.06 11.40 -19.50
C GLY A 90 -3.23 10.34 -20.59
N LYS A 91 -2.17 10.04 -21.35
CA LYS A 91 -2.23 9.12 -22.50
C LYS A 91 -1.60 7.75 -22.24
N ALA A 92 -0.56 7.67 -21.40
CA ALA A 92 0.16 6.42 -21.15
C ALA A 92 -0.62 5.45 -20.27
N ILE A 93 -1.41 5.94 -19.29
CA ILE A 93 -2.23 5.08 -18.43
C ILE A 93 -3.35 4.36 -19.22
N LYS A 94 -3.85 4.96 -20.31
CA LYS A 94 -4.87 4.32 -21.16
C LYS A 94 -4.33 3.31 -22.18
N GLY A 95 -3.03 3.36 -22.51
CA GLY A 95 -2.43 2.55 -23.57
C GLY A 95 -1.50 1.42 -23.09
N ALA A 96 -1.04 1.45 -21.87
CA ALA A 96 -0.05 0.50 -21.34
C ALA A 96 -0.64 -0.68 -20.54
N MET A 97 -1.94 -0.90 -20.61
CA MET A 97 -2.58 -2.10 -20.04
C MET A 97 -2.44 -3.33 -20.94
N THR A 98 -1.26 -3.59 -21.46
CA THR A 98 -0.94 -4.92 -21.99
C THR A 98 -0.34 -5.76 -20.85
N LYS A 99 -0.82 -6.98 -20.72
CA LYS A 99 -0.67 -7.92 -19.59
C LYS A 99 0.76 -8.30 -19.17
N GLU A 100 1.81 -7.71 -19.73
CA GLU A 100 3.20 -8.18 -19.52
C GLU A 100 4.17 -7.13 -18.98
N SER A 101 3.73 -5.89 -18.76
CA SER A 101 4.56 -4.87 -18.13
C SER A 101 3.69 -4.00 -17.23
N ALA A 102 3.34 -4.53 -16.07
CA ALA A 102 2.66 -3.75 -15.05
C ALA A 102 3.62 -2.65 -14.58
N VAL A 103 3.50 -1.46 -15.20
CA VAL A 103 4.20 -0.26 -14.73
C VAL A 103 3.78 -0.06 -13.27
N LYS A 104 4.71 -0.25 -12.36
CA LYS A 104 4.51 -0.01 -10.94
C LYS A 104 4.55 1.51 -10.73
N PRO A 105 3.43 2.17 -10.37
CA PRO A 105 3.42 3.61 -10.16
C PRO A 105 4.24 3.95 -8.91
N GLU A 106 5.01 5.02 -9.00
CA GLU A 106 5.66 5.66 -7.87
C GLU A 106 4.81 6.83 -7.38
N TYR A 107 4.65 6.95 -6.08
CA TYR A 107 3.92 8.03 -5.42
C TYR A 107 4.90 8.89 -4.64
N VAL A 108 4.84 10.20 -4.89
CA VAL A 108 5.72 11.23 -4.31
C VAL A 108 4.90 12.37 -3.76
N GLY A 109 5.45 13.11 -2.80
CA GLY A 109 4.83 14.32 -2.26
C GLY A 109 4.71 14.31 -0.75
N ASP A 110 3.73 15.03 -0.20
CA ASP A 110 3.47 15.16 1.23
C ASP A 110 2.04 14.72 1.53
N GLY A 111 1.89 13.61 2.24
CA GLY A 111 0.56 13.08 2.56
C GLY A 111 0.55 11.60 2.91
N TYR A 112 -0.54 10.94 2.57
CA TYR A 112 -0.77 9.53 2.87
C TYR A 112 -1.14 8.75 1.61
N LEU A 113 -0.63 7.53 1.54
CA LEU A 113 -1.01 6.52 0.56
C LEU A 113 -1.47 5.28 1.33
N VAL A 114 -2.66 4.81 1.05
CA VAL A 114 -3.26 3.68 1.76
C VAL A 114 -3.63 2.59 0.76
N LEU A 115 -3.18 1.37 1.03
CA LEU A 115 -3.41 0.23 0.16
C LEU A 115 -4.74 -0.45 0.47
N GLU A 116 -5.22 -1.30 -0.45
CA GLU A 116 -6.41 -2.12 -0.24
C GLU A 116 -6.24 -3.05 0.98
N PRO A 117 -7.28 -3.20 1.81
CA PRO A 117 -7.25 -4.09 2.95
C PRO A 117 -7.23 -5.56 2.51
N THR A 118 -6.58 -6.40 3.31
CA THR A 118 -6.44 -7.83 3.02
C THR A 118 -6.50 -8.67 4.30
N TYR A 119 -6.94 -9.91 4.19
CA TYR A 119 -6.80 -10.92 5.24
C TYR A 119 -5.43 -11.61 5.22
N LYS A 120 -4.60 -11.38 4.19
CA LYS A 120 -3.24 -11.90 4.13
C LYS A 120 -2.38 -11.30 5.24
N TYR A 121 -1.41 -12.08 5.71
CA TYR A 121 -0.41 -11.58 6.65
C TYR A 121 0.54 -10.62 5.93
N ILE A 122 0.78 -9.46 6.52
CA ILE A 122 1.69 -8.44 5.98
C ILE A 122 3.01 -8.51 6.73
N ILE A 123 4.10 -8.67 5.99
CA ILE A 123 5.47 -8.67 6.50
C ILE A 123 6.14 -7.39 5.98
N LEU A 124 6.71 -6.61 6.89
CA LEU A 124 7.62 -5.52 6.56
C LEU A 124 9.05 -6.06 6.58
N VAL A 125 9.79 -5.78 5.53
CA VAL A 125 11.17 -6.27 5.34
C VAL A 125 12.09 -5.07 5.14
N ASP A 126 13.06 -4.93 6.03
CA ASP A 126 14.12 -3.93 5.94
C ASP A 126 15.29 -4.53 5.15
N VAL A 127 15.33 -4.19 3.86
CA VAL A 127 16.35 -4.73 2.94
C VAL A 127 17.74 -4.13 3.16
N GLU A 128 17.87 -2.97 3.75
CA GLU A 128 19.16 -2.36 4.04
C GLU A 128 19.98 -3.19 5.03
N LYS A 129 19.29 -3.84 5.98
CA LYS A 129 19.93 -4.72 6.97
C LYS A 129 20.38 -6.06 6.42
N TRP A 130 20.06 -6.38 5.16
CA TRP A 130 20.45 -7.65 4.54
C TRP A 130 21.83 -7.61 3.87
N GLY A 131 22.47 -6.45 3.78
CA GLY A 131 23.76 -6.25 3.14
C GLY A 131 23.70 -6.53 1.64
N SER A 132 24.53 -7.47 1.14
CA SER A 132 24.58 -7.82 -0.29
C SER A 132 23.58 -8.90 -0.70
N SER A 133 22.76 -9.40 0.22
CA SER A 133 21.75 -10.41 -0.07
C SER A 133 20.54 -9.78 -0.76
N GLY A 134 19.95 -10.50 -1.70
CA GLY A 134 18.72 -10.11 -2.38
C GLY A 134 17.55 -10.98 -1.96
N MET A 135 16.35 -10.55 -2.33
CA MET A 135 15.11 -11.30 -2.17
C MET A 135 14.38 -11.40 -3.50
N THR A 136 13.97 -12.58 -3.87
CA THR A 136 13.08 -12.80 -5.01
C THR A 136 11.72 -13.22 -4.49
N ILE A 137 10.66 -12.56 -4.93
CA ILE A 137 9.29 -12.84 -4.56
C ILE A 137 8.41 -12.88 -5.81
N GLU A 138 7.34 -13.63 -5.75
CA GLU A 138 6.32 -13.67 -6.79
C GLU A 138 5.54 -12.35 -6.85
N ASP A 139 5.22 -11.88 -8.06
CA ASP A 139 4.54 -10.59 -8.29
C ASP A 139 3.26 -10.39 -7.48
N GLY A 140 2.47 -11.43 -7.28
CA GLY A 140 1.22 -11.35 -6.52
C GLY A 140 1.39 -11.19 -4.99
N ILE A 141 2.62 -11.28 -4.48
CA ILE A 141 2.92 -11.22 -3.04
C ILE A 141 3.44 -9.84 -2.64
N PHE A 142 3.99 -9.08 -3.60
CA PHE A 142 4.66 -7.81 -3.34
C PHE A 142 3.76 -6.59 -3.59
N PRO A 143 3.11 -6.03 -2.58
CA PRO A 143 2.22 -4.88 -2.77
C PRO A 143 2.94 -3.55 -2.89
N VAL A 144 4.11 -3.39 -2.25
CA VAL A 144 4.78 -2.08 -2.14
C VAL A 144 6.26 -2.19 -1.87
N SER A 145 7.05 -1.27 -2.41
CA SER A 145 8.44 -0.99 -2.05
C SER A 145 8.70 0.50 -1.89
N TYR A 146 9.83 0.80 -1.32
CA TYR A 146 10.29 2.12 -1.00
C TYR A 146 11.73 2.30 -1.52
N THR A 147 12.05 3.50 -1.98
CA THR A 147 13.40 3.89 -2.36
C THR A 147 13.77 5.18 -1.64
N HIS A 148 14.91 5.19 -0.97
CA HIS A 148 15.60 6.43 -0.62
C HIS A 148 16.12 7.10 -1.89
N LEU A 149 15.86 8.39 -2.05
CA LEU A 149 16.46 9.25 -3.05
C LEU A 149 17.76 9.86 -2.52
#